data_b8cdfd1ad497b35cffd8256da411cfd2
#
_entry.id   b8cdfd1ad497b35cffd8256da411cfd2
#
_cell.length_a   1.000
_cell.length_b   1.000
_cell.length_c   1.000
_cell.angle_alpha   90.00
_cell.angle_beta   90.00
_cell.angle_gamma   90.00
#
_symmetry.space_group_name_H-M   'P 1'
#
loop_
_entity.id
_entity.type
_entity.pdbx_description
1 polymer ?
#
loop_
_entity_poly.entity_id
_entity_poly.type
_entity_poly.pdbx_seq_one_letter_code
_entity_poly.pdbx_strand_id
1 'polypeptide(L)'
;MRLTPEAGGIKNNTLRDVPVHQHLIALGFLDLVERAKDGPLFCEIGKDGTTTGPAEGVYKRVLELVRSVVPDPKVRPNHAWRYTFKTYGYEAGLDHLTLDAICGHAAKTKGNDYTKVTLKKRMEAMASFPRYKVTGTTRSAAA
;
A
#
# COMPACT_ATOMS: atom_id res chain seq x y z
N MET A 1 8.99 -3.18 -4.33
CA MET A 1 8.88 -1.71 -4.22
C MET A 1 9.70 -1.25 -3.02
N ARG A 2 10.56 -0.28 -3.20
CA ARG A 2 11.36 0.30 -2.12
C ARG A 2 10.76 1.62 -1.69
N LEU A 3 10.50 1.77 -0.40
CA LEU A 3 10.04 3.02 0.22
C LEU A 3 11.20 3.64 0.97
N THR A 4 11.59 4.86 0.56
CA THR A 4 12.71 5.59 1.14
C THR A 4 12.23 6.93 1.75
N PRO A 5 12.88 7.42 2.80
CA PRO A 5 12.53 8.72 3.40
C PRO A 5 12.58 9.88 2.40
N GLU A 6 13.48 9.81 1.43
CA GLU A 6 13.69 10.85 0.40
C GLU A 6 12.51 10.96 -0.56
N ALA A 7 11.78 9.86 -0.78
CA ALA A 7 10.61 9.83 -1.67
C ALA A 7 9.33 10.39 -1.03
N GLY A 8 9.40 10.87 0.21
CA GLY A 8 8.27 11.44 0.96
C GLY A 8 8.36 11.12 2.45
N GLY A 9 7.60 11.84 3.26
CA GLY A 9 7.64 11.68 4.71
C GLY A 9 7.21 10.29 5.17
N ILE A 10 8.16 9.43 5.51
CA ILE A 10 7.90 8.15 6.16
C ILE A 10 7.93 8.36 7.67
N LYS A 11 6.82 8.05 8.35
CA LYS A 11 6.62 8.31 9.79
C LYS A 11 7.77 7.86 10.69
N ASN A 12 8.45 6.76 10.34
CA ASN A 12 9.54 6.19 11.15
C ASN A 12 10.92 6.44 10.52
N ASN A 13 11.01 7.27 9.48
CA ASN A 13 12.25 7.58 8.74
C ASN A 13 13.11 6.33 8.40
N THR A 14 12.47 5.19 8.17
CA THR A 14 13.15 3.91 7.95
C THR A 14 12.84 3.37 6.57
N LEU A 15 13.88 3.14 5.79
CA LEU A 15 13.80 2.46 4.51
C LEU A 15 13.17 1.08 4.66
N ARG A 16 12.26 0.72 3.76
CA ARG A 16 11.73 -0.63 3.71
C ARG A 16 11.41 -1.10 2.29
N ASP A 17 11.65 -2.37 2.07
CA ASP A 17 11.21 -3.05 0.85
C ASP A 17 9.86 -3.74 1.10
N VAL A 18 8.90 -3.43 0.23
CA VAL A 18 7.55 -4.02 0.23
C VAL A 18 7.38 -4.84 -1.04
N PRO A 19 7.21 -6.17 -0.98
CA PRO A 19 6.95 -6.98 -2.16
C PRO A 19 5.63 -6.55 -2.82
N VAL A 20 5.62 -6.54 -4.15
CA VAL A 20 4.39 -6.29 -4.92
C VAL A 20 3.62 -7.59 -5.03
N HIS A 21 2.34 -7.58 -4.68
CA HIS A 21 1.49 -8.75 -4.76
C HIS A 21 1.20 -9.13 -6.21
N GLN A 22 1.17 -10.43 -6.53
CA GLN A 22 0.95 -10.94 -7.89
C GLN A 22 -0.38 -10.47 -8.51
N HIS A 23 -1.39 -10.24 -7.70
CA HIS A 23 -2.66 -9.69 -8.18
C HIS A 23 -2.52 -8.25 -8.70
N LEU A 24 -1.72 -7.42 -8.05
CA LEU A 24 -1.44 -6.06 -8.53
C LEU A 24 -0.64 -6.08 -9.84
N ILE A 25 0.30 -7.02 -9.97
CA ILE A 25 1.05 -7.23 -11.22
C ILE A 25 0.08 -7.61 -12.33
N ALA A 26 -0.81 -8.58 -12.07
CA ALA A 26 -1.83 -9.02 -13.04
C ALA A 26 -2.84 -7.91 -13.41
N LEU A 27 -3.04 -6.91 -12.55
CA LEU A 27 -3.87 -5.72 -12.81
C LEU A 27 -3.13 -4.61 -13.56
N GLY A 28 -1.87 -4.83 -13.98
CA GLY A 28 -1.09 -3.86 -14.75
C GLY A 28 -0.35 -2.81 -13.92
N PHE A 29 -0.09 -3.08 -12.64
CA PHE A 29 0.64 -2.12 -11.79
C PHE A 29 2.04 -1.83 -12.30
N LEU A 30 2.75 -2.82 -12.86
CA LEU A 30 4.10 -2.60 -13.40
C LEU A 30 4.06 -1.74 -14.66
N ASP A 31 3.07 -1.94 -15.53
CA ASP A 31 2.88 -1.11 -16.73
C ASP A 31 2.56 0.35 -16.36
N LEU A 32 1.84 0.55 -15.25
CA LEU A 32 1.61 1.89 -14.71
C LEU A 32 2.93 2.53 -14.26
N VAL A 33 3.78 1.77 -13.57
CA VAL A 33 5.08 2.26 -13.10
C VAL A 33 6.01 2.59 -14.27
N GLU A 34 6.06 1.76 -15.30
CA GLU A 34 6.88 2.00 -16.51
C GLU A 34 6.44 3.25 -17.28
N ARG A 35 5.12 3.49 -17.35
CA ARG A 35 4.57 4.68 -18.01
C ARG A 35 4.73 5.95 -17.18
N ALA A 36 4.81 5.85 -15.89
CA ALA A 36 5.11 6.97 -15.01
C ALA A 36 6.61 7.27 -15.14
N LYS A 37 6.94 8.38 -15.80
CA LYS A 37 8.32 8.91 -15.83
C LYS A 37 8.86 9.14 -14.42
N ASP A 38 10.10 9.58 -14.30
CA ASP A 38 10.66 9.98 -13.01
C ASP A 38 9.75 10.97 -12.31
N GLY A 39 9.36 10.66 -11.08
CA GLY A 39 8.49 11.51 -10.28
C GLY A 39 7.42 10.77 -9.48
N PRO A 40 6.44 11.49 -8.95
CA PRO A 40 5.35 10.91 -8.18
C PRO A 40 4.44 10.03 -9.04
N LEU A 41 4.13 8.81 -8.57
CA LEU A 41 3.34 7.84 -9.34
C LEU A 41 1.85 8.22 -9.47
N PHE A 42 1.28 8.90 -8.49
CA PHE A 42 -0.17 9.12 -8.41
C PHE A 42 -0.60 10.60 -8.43
N CYS A 43 0.34 11.51 -8.50
CA CYS A 43 0.06 12.96 -8.60
C CYS A 43 1.15 13.62 -9.43
N GLU A 44 0.89 14.84 -9.89
CA GLU A 44 1.89 15.69 -10.52
C GLU A 44 2.64 16.52 -9.49
N ILE A 45 3.74 17.11 -9.90
CA ILE A 45 4.44 18.13 -9.09
C ILE A 45 3.66 19.43 -9.23
N GLY A 46 3.32 20.06 -8.12
CA GLY A 46 2.62 21.34 -8.10
C GLY A 46 3.48 22.49 -8.65
N LYS A 47 2.84 23.64 -8.91
CA LYS A 47 3.53 24.85 -9.40
C LYS A 47 4.57 25.37 -8.41
N ASP A 48 4.43 25.04 -7.15
CA ASP A 48 5.37 25.36 -6.06
C ASP A 48 6.55 24.37 -5.96
N GLY A 49 6.66 23.42 -6.89
CA GLY A 49 7.68 22.38 -6.89
C GLY A 49 7.44 21.26 -5.87
N THR A 50 6.30 21.26 -5.16
CA THR A 50 5.99 20.24 -4.16
C THR A 50 4.88 19.29 -4.62
N THR A 51 4.73 18.15 -3.95
CA THR A 51 3.64 17.22 -4.17
C THR A 51 2.50 17.36 -3.16
N THR A 52 2.61 18.28 -2.19
CA THR A 52 1.68 18.37 -1.05
C THR A 52 0.24 18.64 -1.49
N GLY A 53 0.01 19.69 -2.26
CA GLY A 53 -1.33 20.04 -2.76
C GLY A 53 -1.92 18.98 -3.70
N PRO A 54 -1.19 18.55 -4.76
CA PRO A 54 -1.65 17.49 -5.65
C PRO A 54 -1.92 16.16 -4.94
N ALA A 55 -1.08 15.74 -4.00
CA ALA A 55 -1.30 14.52 -3.22
C ALA A 55 -2.53 14.63 -2.31
N GLU A 56 -2.80 15.81 -1.72
CA GLU A 56 -4.03 16.05 -0.97
C GLU A 56 -5.27 15.95 -1.87
N GLY A 57 -5.21 16.43 -3.09
CA GLY A 57 -6.27 16.25 -4.09
C GLY A 57 -6.55 14.78 -4.41
N VAL A 58 -5.51 13.97 -4.56
CA VAL A 58 -5.67 12.50 -4.72
C VAL A 58 -6.30 11.89 -3.48
N TYR A 59 -5.82 12.27 -2.29
CA TYR A 59 -6.37 11.80 -1.02
C TYR A 59 -7.88 12.08 -0.92
N LYS A 60 -8.33 13.29 -1.26
CA LYS A 60 -9.75 13.68 -1.23
C LYS A 60 -10.59 12.83 -2.19
N ARG A 61 -10.13 12.64 -3.44
CA ARG A 61 -10.84 11.79 -4.42
C ARG A 61 -10.96 10.33 -3.96
N VAL A 62 -9.90 9.77 -3.39
CA VAL A 62 -9.95 8.42 -2.82
C VAL A 62 -10.92 8.35 -1.64
N LEU A 63 -10.93 9.38 -0.79
CA LEU A 63 -11.86 9.49 0.33
C LEU A 63 -13.32 9.50 -0.15
N GLU A 64 -13.65 10.34 -1.13
CA GLU A 64 -15.00 10.45 -1.73
C GLU A 64 -15.44 9.12 -2.35
N LEU A 65 -14.55 8.48 -3.14
CA LEU A 65 -14.81 7.16 -3.73
C LEU A 65 -15.13 6.12 -2.65
N VAL A 66 -14.33 6.05 -1.59
CA VAL A 66 -14.58 5.07 -0.53
C VAL A 66 -15.86 5.40 0.24
N ARG A 67 -16.16 6.68 0.47
CA ARG A 67 -17.40 7.11 1.13
C ARG A 67 -18.65 6.80 0.31
N SER A 68 -18.58 6.81 -1.01
CA SER A 68 -19.71 6.41 -1.86
C SER A 68 -20.06 4.92 -1.72
N VAL A 69 -19.10 4.08 -1.31
CA VAL A 69 -19.28 2.62 -1.14
C VAL A 69 -19.45 2.24 0.33
N VAL A 70 -18.76 2.93 1.24
CA VAL A 70 -18.77 2.68 2.69
C VAL A 70 -19.19 3.96 3.41
N PRO A 71 -20.49 4.18 3.58
CA PRO A 71 -21.02 5.42 4.17
C PRO A 71 -20.82 5.54 5.69
N ASP A 72 -20.44 4.45 6.39
CA ASP A 72 -20.27 4.46 7.85
C ASP A 72 -19.21 5.50 8.28
N PRO A 73 -19.62 6.54 9.06
CA PRO A 73 -18.73 7.61 9.49
C PRO A 73 -17.61 7.14 10.43
N LYS A 74 -17.76 6.00 11.09
CA LYS A 74 -16.74 5.41 11.98
C LYS A 74 -15.57 4.82 11.20
N VAL A 75 -15.77 4.45 9.93
CA VAL A 75 -14.71 3.95 9.07
C VAL A 75 -13.84 5.13 8.61
N ARG A 76 -12.55 5.05 8.85
CA ARG A 76 -11.54 5.98 8.30
C ARG A 76 -10.98 5.42 7.00
N PRO A 77 -11.46 5.85 5.82
CA PRO A 77 -11.24 5.15 4.55
C PRO A 77 -9.78 4.82 4.27
N ASN A 78 -8.89 5.81 4.32
CA ASN A 78 -7.47 5.60 4.02
C ASN A 78 -6.72 4.77 5.08
N HIS A 79 -7.27 4.65 6.27
CA HIS A 79 -6.70 3.82 7.34
C HIS A 79 -7.28 2.40 7.34
N ALA A 80 -8.52 2.25 6.87
CA ALA A 80 -9.22 0.98 6.80
C ALA A 80 -8.47 -0.06 5.94
N TRP A 81 -7.83 0.36 4.85
CA TRP A 81 -7.02 -0.53 4.01
C TRP A 81 -5.93 -1.28 4.78
N ARG A 82 -5.30 -0.61 5.76
CA ARG A 82 -4.29 -1.27 6.61
C ARG A 82 -4.89 -2.32 7.54
N TYR A 83 -6.06 -2.01 8.11
CA TYR A 83 -6.77 -2.97 8.94
C TYR A 83 -7.21 -4.17 8.11
N THR A 84 -7.83 -3.93 6.96
CA THR A 84 -8.26 -4.98 6.02
C THR A 84 -7.08 -5.87 5.63
N PHE A 85 -5.95 -5.30 5.23
CA PHE A 85 -4.75 -6.06 4.89
C PHE A 85 -4.30 -6.95 6.06
N LYS A 86 -4.26 -6.43 7.27
CA LYS A 86 -3.82 -7.19 8.45
C LYS A 86 -4.82 -8.29 8.82
N THR A 87 -6.13 -8.01 8.76
CA THR A 87 -7.16 -8.99 9.04
C THR A 87 -7.12 -10.14 8.05
N TYR A 88 -7.15 -9.85 6.75
CA TYR A 88 -7.08 -10.89 5.70
C TYR A 88 -5.77 -11.67 5.75
N GLY A 89 -4.65 -11.00 6.02
CA GLY A 89 -3.37 -11.69 6.18
C GLY A 89 -3.37 -12.63 7.37
N TYR A 90 -3.93 -12.21 8.50
CA TYR A 90 -4.06 -13.05 9.70
C TYR A 90 -4.98 -14.26 9.44
N GLU A 91 -6.13 -14.05 8.81
CA GLU A 91 -7.05 -15.12 8.42
C GLU A 91 -6.40 -16.12 7.44
N ALA A 92 -5.48 -15.65 6.60
CA ALA A 92 -4.67 -16.48 5.71
C ALA A 92 -3.48 -17.18 6.40
N GLY A 93 -3.37 -17.09 7.72
CA GLY A 93 -2.31 -17.72 8.51
C GLY A 93 -0.97 -16.99 8.54
N LEU A 94 -0.93 -15.73 8.12
CA LEU A 94 0.29 -14.93 8.18
C LEU A 94 0.53 -14.38 9.59
N ASP A 95 1.77 -14.41 10.04
CA ASP A 95 2.13 -13.92 11.36
C ASP A 95 2.07 -12.38 11.47
N HIS A 96 1.71 -11.88 12.64
CA HIS A 96 1.56 -10.45 12.91
C HIS A 96 2.84 -9.64 12.69
N LEU A 97 4.00 -10.22 13.02
CA LEU A 97 5.28 -9.54 12.90
C LEU A 97 5.61 -9.26 11.42
N THR A 98 5.35 -10.23 10.55
CA THR A 98 5.51 -10.08 9.10
C THR A 98 4.52 -9.07 8.53
N LEU A 99 3.26 -9.10 8.94
CA LEU A 99 2.25 -8.12 8.51
C LEU A 99 2.60 -6.70 8.98
N ASP A 100 3.08 -6.54 10.21
CA ASP A 100 3.54 -5.25 10.73
C ASP A 100 4.77 -4.73 9.98
N ALA A 101 5.72 -5.61 9.65
CA ALA A 101 6.91 -5.24 8.88
C ALA A 101 6.56 -4.78 7.44
N ILE A 102 5.59 -5.43 6.79
CA ILE A 102 5.09 -5.01 5.47
C ILE A 102 4.39 -3.64 5.59
N CYS A 103 3.55 -3.44 6.60
CA CYS A 103 2.87 -2.18 6.86
C CYS A 103 3.81 -1.05 7.34
N GLY A 104 5.01 -1.38 7.82
CA GLY A 104 5.94 -0.42 8.43
C GLY A 104 5.48 0.08 9.79
N HIS A 105 4.84 -0.78 10.56
CA HIS A 105 4.56 -0.51 11.97
C HIS A 105 5.80 -0.75 12.80
N ALA A 106 6.02 0.09 13.81
CA ALA A 106 7.07 -0.14 14.80
C ALA A 106 6.80 -1.42 15.60
N ALA A 107 7.87 -2.07 16.04
CA ALA A 107 7.76 -3.20 16.94
C ALA A 107 7.01 -2.78 18.22
N LYS A 108 6.05 -3.60 18.63
CA LYS A 108 5.23 -3.30 19.84
C LYS A 108 5.92 -3.67 21.14
N THR A 109 6.92 -4.51 21.06
CA THR A 109 7.66 -5.00 22.24
C THR A 109 9.15 -4.98 21.99
N LYS A 110 9.95 -4.82 23.06
CA LYS A 110 11.43 -4.89 22.98
C LYS A 110 11.90 -6.23 22.39
N GLY A 111 11.22 -7.34 22.67
CA GLY A 111 11.54 -8.64 22.09
C GLY A 111 11.40 -8.69 20.57
N ASN A 112 10.42 -7.98 20.01
CA ASN A 112 10.23 -7.88 18.56
C ASN A 112 11.24 -6.95 17.85
N ASP A 113 11.90 -6.04 18.60
CA ASP A 113 12.98 -5.20 18.07
C ASP A 113 14.21 -6.00 17.65
N TYR A 114 14.46 -7.14 18.27
CA TYR A 114 15.56 -8.04 17.94
C TYR A 114 15.27 -8.93 16.73
N THR A 115 14.01 -9.03 16.30
CA THR A 115 13.61 -9.91 15.19
C THR A 115 13.38 -9.10 13.92
N LYS A 116 14.35 -9.13 13.01
CA LYS A 116 14.22 -8.50 11.69
C LYS A 116 13.51 -9.45 10.72
N VAL A 117 12.32 -9.06 10.26
CA VAL A 117 11.63 -9.77 9.18
C VAL A 117 12.38 -9.55 7.86
N THR A 118 12.96 -10.62 7.31
CA THR A 118 13.72 -10.57 6.08
C THR A 118 12.85 -10.24 4.87
N LEU A 119 13.46 -9.76 3.78
CA LEU A 119 12.72 -9.56 2.53
C LEU A 119 12.15 -10.89 2.00
N LYS A 120 12.91 -11.98 2.10
CA LYS A 120 12.45 -13.33 1.73
C LYS A 120 11.14 -13.68 2.45
N LYS A 121 11.08 -13.52 3.78
CA LYS A 121 9.86 -13.80 4.57
C LYS A 121 8.68 -12.94 4.15
N ARG A 122 8.92 -11.65 3.85
CA ARG A 122 7.88 -10.76 3.32
C ARG A 122 7.40 -11.16 1.92
N MET A 123 8.30 -11.66 1.06
CA MET A 123 7.93 -12.18 -0.27
C MET A 123 7.08 -13.44 -0.16
N GLU A 124 7.45 -14.38 0.69
CA GLU A 124 6.66 -15.59 0.96
C GLU A 124 5.26 -15.24 1.49
N ALA A 125 5.18 -14.32 2.44
CA ALA A 125 3.91 -13.85 2.97
C ALA A 125 3.03 -13.20 1.88
N MET A 126 3.60 -12.35 1.03
CA MET A 126 2.84 -11.73 -0.07
C MET A 126 2.43 -12.75 -1.15
N ALA A 127 3.20 -13.80 -1.38
CA ALA A 127 2.82 -14.88 -2.29
C ALA A 127 1.64 -15.71 -1.76
N SER A 128 1.55 -15.87 -0.44
CA SER A 128 0.45 -16.58 0.24
C SER A 128 -0.76 -15.68 0.53
N PHE A 129 -0.63 -14.37 0.38
CA PHE A 129 -1.72 -13.44 0.64
C PHE A 129 -2.87 -13.65 -0.36
N PRO A 130 -4.14 -13.74 0.08
CA PRO A 130 -5.25 -14.03 -0.80
C PRO A 130 -5.52 -12.89 -1.79
N ARG A 131 -5.99 -13.25 -2.98
CA ARG A 131 -6.47 -12.27 -3.95
C ARG A 131 -7.82 -11.72 -3.50
N TYR A 132 -8.00 -10.41 -3.59
CA TYR A 132 -9.32 -9.82 -3.43
C TYR A 132 -10.22 -10.23 -4.60
N LYS A 133 -11.46 -10.62 -4.31
CA LYS A 133 -12.47 -10.81 -5.33
C LYS A 133 -12.93 -9.44 -5.81
N VAL A 134 -12.47 -9.03 -6.98
CA VAL A 134 -12.95 -7.81 -7.64
C VAL A 134 -14.15 -8.20 -8.49
N THR A 135 -15.37 -7.96 -7.97
CA THR A 135 -16.59 -8.06 -8.76
C THR A 135 -16.81 -6.73 -9.46
N GLY A 136 -16.36 -6.61 -10.69
CA GLY A 136 -16.56 -5.41 -11.49
C GLY A 136 -15.94 -5.58 -12.87
N THR A 137 -16.62 -5.09 -13.86
CA THR A 137 -16.30 -5.14 -15.28
C THR A 137 -14.83 -4.80 -15.51
N THR A 138 -14.07 -5.77 -15.98
CA THR A 138 -12.80 -5.52 -16.66
C THR A 138 -13.09 -4.54 -17.80
N ARG A 139 -12.71 -3.27 -17.64
CA ARG A 139 -12.53 -2.43 -18.82
C ARG A 139 -11.42 -3.09 -19.61
N SER A 140 -11.81 -3.77 -20.68
CA SER A 140 -10.90 -4.18 -21.74
C SER A 140 -10.05 -2.96 -22.09
N ALA A 141 -8.75 -3.10 -21.94
CA ALA A 141 -7.81 -2.15 -22.51
C ALA A 141 -8.02 -2.24 -24.04
N ALA A 142 -8.86 -1.36 -24.56
CA ALA A 142 -8.93 -1.15 -26.00
C ALA A 142 -7.65 -0.44 -26.42
N ALA A 143 -7.05 -0.99 -27.44
CA ALA A 143 -5.82 -0.66 -28.14
C ALA A 143 -5.56 0.85 -28.33
#